data_87c21bbac93023d5c1832506e7352b22
#
_entry.id   87c21bbac93023d5c1832506e7352b22
#
_cell.length_a   1.000
_cell.length_b   1.000
_cell.length_c   1.000
_cell.angle_alpha   90.00
_cell.angle_beta   90.00
_cell.angle_gamma   90.00
#
_symmetry.space_group_name_H-M   'P 1'
#
loop_
_entity.id
_entity.type
_entity.pdbx_description
1 polymer ?
#
loop_
_entity_poly.entity_id
_entity_poly.type
_entity_poly.pdbx_seq_one_letter_code
_entity_poly.pdbx_strand_id
1 'polypeptide(L)'
;MNGKETSNYPNIKWKDDKRTFYYKIIKAGTYPQESMLYQTQRPHSYPIPHGYIVQTTWRRNTCTVQCSINYIDNKPTYIVEFGENFSNRVVSNKSSSDAVTLYHKVNTIYFYSIG
;
A
#
# COMPACT_ATOMS: atom_id res chain seq x y z
N MET A 1 16.28 -13.19 -12.00
CA MET A 1 16.24 -12.76 -11.46
C MET A 1 16.38 -12.38 -10.69
N ASN A 2 16.61 -12.20 -10.49
CA ASN A 2 16.71 -11.96 -9.62
C ASN A 2 16.24 -11.22 -8.96
N GLY A 3 15.66 -11.17 -9.11
CA GLY A 3 14.82 -10.53 -8.32
C GLY A 3 15.36 -9.93 -7.17
N LYS A 4 16.19 -9.30 -7.27
CA LYS A 4 16.71 -8.72 -6.21
C LYS A 4 16.00 -7.51 -5.93
N GLU A 5 15.04 -7.56 -5.09
CA GLU A 5 14.41 -6.39 -4.68
C GLU A 5 15.23 -5.78 -3.69
N THR A 6 15.45 -4.54 -3.78
CA THR A 6 16.32 -3.88 -2.82
C THR A 6 15.61 -2.69 -2.30
N SER A 7 16.09 -2.14 -1.26
CA SER A 7 15.55 -0.93 -0.71
C SER A 7 16.25 0.29 -1.26
N ASN A 8 16.83 0.19 -2.45
CA ASN A 8 17.53 1.31 -3.06
C ASN A 8 16.64 2.28 -3.80
N TYR A 9 15.36 2.14 -3.67
CA TYR A 9 14.45 3.07 -4.33
C TYR A 9 14.47 4.39 -3.62
N PRO A 10 14.42 5.50 -4.35
CA PRO A 10 14.44 6.80 -3.70
C PRO A 10 13.16 7.04 -2.92
N ASN A 11 13.26 7.82 -1.88
CA ASN A 11 12.09 8.25 -1.15
C ASN A 11 11.36 9.29 -1.98
N ILE A 12 10.06 9.23 -1.98
CA ILE A 12 9.22 10.14 -2.74
C ILE A 12 8.53 11.06 -1.74
N LYS A 13 8.58 12.35 -2.00
CA LYS A 13 7.94 13.33 -1.17
C LYS A 13 6.79 13.95 -1.94
N TRP A 14 5.61 13.94 -1.36
CA TRP A 14 4.43 14.54 -1.97
C TRP A 14 3.81 15.52 -1.00
N LYS A 15 3.35 16.65 -1.50
CA LYS A 15 2.87 17.71 -0.65
C LYS A 15 1.59 18.29 -1.20
N ASP A 16 0.57 18.44 -0.35
CA ASP A 16 -0.61 19.17 -0.73
C ASP A 16 -0.67 20.44 0.13
N ASP A 17 -1.79 21.12 0.15
CA ASP A 17 -1.92 22.39 0.85
C ASP A 17 -1.65 22.30 2.35
N LYS A 18 -1.91 21.18 2.93
CA LYS A 18 -1.86 21.05 4.39
C LYS A 18 -0.94 19.99 4.91
N ARG A 19 -0.55 19.04 4.08
CA ARG A 19 0.18 17.88 4.56
C ARG A 19 1.33 17.52 3.65
N THR A 20 2.34 16.92 4.23
CA THR A 20 3.46 16.37 3.48
C THR A 20 3.50 14.88 3.73
N PHE A 21 3.55 14.10 2.66
CA PHE A 21 3.62 12.66 2.74
C PHE A 21 4.97 12.21 2.21
N TYR A 22 5.53 11.21 2.84
CA TYR A 22 6.74 10.59 2.38
C TYR A 22 6.43 9.15 2.01
N TYR A 23 6.87 8.74 0.84
CA TYR A 23 6.66 7.38 0.36
C TYR A 23 8.00 6.71 0.20
N LYS A 24 8.11 5.50 0.70
CA LYS A 24 9.32 4.72 0.55
C LYS A 24 8.94 3.37 0.00
N ILE A 25 9.45 3.05 -1.19
CA ILE A 25 9.19 1.74 -1.78
C ILE A 25 10.14 0.76 -1.14
N ILE A 26 9.59 -0.24 -0.46
CA ILE A 26 10.37 -1.28 0.20
C ILE A 26 10.68 -2.39 -0.79
N LYS A 27 9.69 -2.77 -1.58
CA LYS A 27 9.85 -3.77 -2.63
C LYS A 27 9.02 -3.38 -3.83
N ALA A 28 9.61 -3.43 -5.01
CA ALA A 28 8.87 -3.14 -6.23
C ALA A 28 7.99 -4.32 -6.63
N GLY A 29 8.34 -5.51 -6.18
CA GLY A 29 7.59 -6.70 -6.53
C GLY A 29 7.93 -7.20 -7.92
N THR A 30 7.20 -8.19 -8.34
CA THR A 30 7.37 -8.78 -9.66
C THR A 30 6.01 -8.93 -10.31
N TYR A 31 5.99 -9.07 -11.63
CA TYR A 31 4.74 -9.25 -12.33
C TYR A 31 4.50 -10.72 -12.60
N PRO A 32 3.28 -11.21 -12.34
CA PRO A 32 2.94 -12.57 -12.75
C PRO A 32 3.03 -12.72 -14.26
N GLN A 33 3.04 -13.95 -14.74
CA GLN A 33 3.03 -14.14 -16.17
C GLN A 33 1.73 -13.58 -16.76
N GLU A 34 1.80 -13.23 -18.02
CA GLU A 34 0.76 -12.45 -18.65
C GLU A 34 -0.64 -13.01 -18.50
N SER A 35 -0.77 -14.32 -18.57
CA SER A 35 -2.07 -14.95 -18.48
C SER A 35 -2.71 -14.81 -17.10
N MET A 36 -1.93 -14.46 -16.09
CA MET A 36 -2.42 -14.33 -14.72
C MET A 36 -2.36 -12.91 -14.20
N LEU A 37 -1.89 -12.00 -15.04
CA LEU A 37 -1.66 -10.62 -14.64
C LEU A 37 -2.96 -9.83 -14.65
N TYR A 38 -3.21 -9.13 -13.56
CA TYR A 38 -4.33 -8.19 -13.49
C TYR A 38 -3.82 -6.80 -13.78
N GLN A 39 -4.74 -5.94 -14.20
CA GLN A 39 -4.41 -4.55 -14.47
C GLN A 39 -5.43 -3.65 -13.80
N THR A 40 -5.00 -2.43 -13.49
CA THR A 40 -5.90 -1.48 -12.87
C THR A 40 -6.96 -1.04 -13.88
N GLN A 41 -8.04 -0.48 -13.35
CA GLN A 41 -9.13 -0.01 -14.18
C GLN A 41 -8.86 1.41 -14.65
N ARG A 42 -9.81 1.95 -15.41
CA ARG A 42 -9.72 3.30 -15.89
C ARG A 42 -9.34 4.32 -14.85
N PRO A 43 -8.85 5.47 -15.28
CA PRO A 43 -8.68 5.90 -16.66
C PRO A 43 -7.47 5.30 -17.34
N HIS A 44 -6.51 4.80 -16.58
CA HIS A 44 -5.32 4.19 -17.14
C HIS A 44 -5.20 2.79 -16.60
N SER A 45 -4.74 1.90 -17.48
CA SER A 45 -4.57 0.51 -17.12
C SER A 45 -3.10 0.24 -16.86
N TYR A 46 -2.76 -0.11 -15.64
CA TYR A 46 -1.38 -0.42 -15.26
C TYR A 46 -1.31 -1.83 -14.71
N PRO A 47 -0.25 -2.56 -15.02
CA PRO A 47 -0.10 -3.92 -14.47
C PRO A 47 0.07 -3.88 -12.96
N ILE A 48 -0.50 -4.87 -12.29
CA ILE A 48 -0.47 -4.95 -10.85
C ILE A 48 0.60 -5.94 -10.42
N PRO A 49 1.60 -5.49 -9.65
CA PRO A 49 2.70 -6.37 -9.25
C PRO A 49 2.34 -7.24 -8.06
N HIS A 50 3.04 -8.34 -7.92
CA HIS A 50 2.96 -9.20 -6.76
C HIS A 50 4.15 -8.89 -5.85
N GLY A 51 3.89 -8.78 -4.56
CA GLY A 51 4.97 -8.54 -3.60
C GLY A 51 5.40 -7.08 -3.50
N TYR A 52 4.57 -6.17 -4.00
CA TYR A 52 4.86 -4.75 -3.91
C TYR A 52 4.62 -4.28 -2.48
N ILE A 53 5.57 -3.52 -1.93
CA ILE A 53 5.43 -3.00 -0.57
C ILE A 53 5.90 -1.54 -0.57
N VAL A 54 5.06 -0.67 -0.05
CA VAL A 54 5.40 0.75 0.08
C VAL A 54 4.99 1.21 1.47
N GLN A 55 5.80 2.08 2.06
CA GLN A 55 5.46 2.70 3.33
C GLN A 55 5.20 4.17 3.11
N THR A 56 4.19 4.67 3.77
CA THR A 56 3.81 6.09 3.71
C THR A 56 3.88 6.64 5.12
N THR A 57 4.54 7.77 5.27
CA THR A 57 4.67 8.42 6.58
C THR A 57 4.15 9.84 6.48
N TRP A 58 3.30 10.21 7.43
CA TRP A 58 2.86 11.57 7.57
C TRP A 58 3.78 12.25 8.54
N ARG A 59 4.36 13.33 8.08
CA ARG A 59 5.30 14.05 8.90
C ARG A 59 4.68 14.54 10.20
N ARG A 60 3.45 14.98 10.13
CA ARG A 60 2.83 15.65 11.24
C ARG A 60 2.70 14.79 12.49
N ASN A 61 2.28 13.56 12.35
CA ASN A 61 2.14 12.69 13.50
C ASN A 61 3.05 11.49 13.45
N THR A 62 3.99 11.49 12.53
CA THR A 62 5.01 10.46 12.41
C THR A 62 4.46 9.04 12.34
N CYS A 63 3.23 8.91 11.87
CA CYS A 63 2.64 7.60 11.69
C CYS A 63 3.08 6.99 10.38
N THR A 64 3.43 5.73 10.40
CA THR A 64 3.80 5.00 9.20
C THR A 64 2.75 3.95 8.90
N VAL A 65 2.35 3.90 7.65
CA VAL A 65 1.38 2.92 7.16
C VAL A 65 2.05 2.14 6.06
N GLN A 66 1.90 0.84 6.07
CA GLN A 66 2.51 0.00 5.05
C GLN A 66 1.43 -0.59 4.17
N CYS A 67 1.58 -0.40 2.86
CA CYS A 67 0.65 -0.93 1.88
C CYS A 67 1.37 -1.98 1.06
N SER A 68 0.71 -3.11 0.85
CA SER A 68 1.31 -4.17 0.07
C SER A 68 0.28 -4.81 -0.84
N ILE A 69 0.76 -5.44 -1.90
CA ILE A 69 -0.07 -6.14 -2.87
C ILE A 69 0.50 -7.53 -3.03
N ASN A 70 -0.34 -8.53 -2.81
CA ASN A 70 0.04 -9.91 -3.05
C ASN A 70 -1.07 -10.60 -3.80
N TYR A 71 -0.70 -11.45 -4.75
CA TYR A 71 -1.68 -12.29 -5.41
C TYR A 71 -1.97 -13.47 -4.50
N ILE A 72 -3.21 -13.55 -4.04
CA ILE A 72 -3.67 -14.64 -3.20
C ILE A 72 -4.82 -15.30 -3.93
N ASP A 73 -4.74 -16.61 -4.14
CA ASP A 73 -5.72 -17.34 -4.93
C ASP A 73 -5.88 -16.70 -6.31
N ASN A 74 -4.75 -16.33 -6.90
CA ASN A 74 -4.68 -15.76 -8.24
C ASN A 74 -5.36 -14.41 -8.40
N LYS A 75 -5.59 -13.71 -7.30
CA LYS A 75 -6.17 -12.37 -7.34
C LYS A 75 -5.32 -11.40 -6.54
N PRO A 76 -5.17 -10.18 -7.05
CA PRO A 76 -4.46 -9.16 -6.28
C PRO A 76 -5.21 -8.87 -5.00
N THR A 77 -4.49 -8.88 -3.90
CA THR A 77 -5.04 -8.60 -2.59
C THR A 77 -4.25 -7.42 -2.03
N TYR A 78 -4.96 -6.39 -1.61
CA TYR A 78 -4.37 -5.15 -1.15
C TYR A 78 -4.45 -5.10 0.36
N ILE A 79 -3.32 -4.91 1.01
CA ILE A 79 -3.22 -4.98 2.46
C ILE A 79 -2.67 -3.66 2.97
N VAL A 80 -3.34 -3.07 3.95
CA VAL A 80 -2.85 -1.85 4.60
C VAL A 80 -2.62 -2.19 6.06
N GLU A 81 -1.38 -2.05 6.51
CA GLU A 81 -0.99 -2.35 7.88
C GLU A 81 -0.61 -1.05 8.59
N PHE A 82 -1.05 -0.91 9.82
CA PHE A 82 -0.84 0.33 10.56
C PHE A 82 -0.83 0.05 12.05
N GLY A 83 -0.56 1.10 12.81
CA GLY A 83 -0.49 0.98 14.26
C GLY A 83 0.88 0.52 14.70
N GLU A 84 1.01 0.32 16.00
CA GLU A 84 2.29 -0.04 16.57
C GLU A 84 2.73 -1.42 16.06
N ASN A 85 3.91 -1.47 15.46
CA ASN A 85 4.46 -2.68 14.88
C ASN A 85 3.53 -3.29 13.83
N PHE A 86 2.74 -2.45 13.15
CA PHE A 86 1.80 -2.90 12.11
C PHE A 86 0.86 -3.97 12.64
N SER A 87 0.40 -3.78 13.87
CA SER A 87 -0.46 -4.76 14.52
C SER A 87 -1.89 -4.74 14.00
N ASN A 88 -2.26 -3.70 13.27
CA ASN A 88 -3.60 -3.61 12.68
C ASN A 88 -3.51 -3.72 11.17
N ARG A 89 -4.53 -4.28 10.55
CA ARG A 89 -4.53 -4.39 9.11
C ARG A 89 -5.94 -4.39 8.54
N VAL A 90 -6.07 -3.91 7.32
CA VAL A 90 -7.28 -4.06 6.52
C VAL A 90 -6.87 -4.73 5.21
N VAL A 91 -7.79 -5.46 4.63
CA VAL A 91 -7.52 -6.25 3.42
C VAL A 91 -8.66 -6.03 2.44
N SER A 92 -8.33 -5.84 1.18
CA SER A 92 -9.31 -5.74 0.11
C SER A 92 -8.83 -6.53 -1.08
N ASN A 93 -9.72 -7.27 -1.71
CA ASN A 93 -9.40 -7.91 -2.98
C ASN A 93 -10.10 -7.20 -4.14
N LYS A 94 -10.56 -5.98 -3.92
CA LYS A 94 -11.22 -5.20 -4.96
C LYS A 94 -10.29 -4.20 -5.61
N SER A 95 -9.68 -3.34 -4.83
CA SER A 95 -8.80 -2.30 -5.38
C SER A 95 -8.01 -1.65 -4.27
N SER A 96 -6.95 -0.94 -4.65
CA SER A 96 -6.18 -0.19 -3.68
C SER A 96 -7.01 0.93 -3.07
N SER A 97 -7.90 1.54 -3.86
CA SER A 97 -8.78 2.59 -3.34
C SER A 97 -9.72 2.03 -2.28
N ASP A 98 -10.23 0.84 -2.49
CA ASP A 98 -11.09 0.21 -1.52
C ASP A 98 -10.33 -0.07 -0.22
N ALA A 99 -9.10 -0.55 -0.32
CA ALA A 99 -8.28 -0.80 0.86
C ALA A 99 -8.03 0.48 1.65
N VAL A 100 -7.76 1.58 0.95
CA VAL A 100 -7.53 2.86 1.62
C VAL A 100 -8.80 3.34 2.30
N THR A 101 -9.95 3.16 1.67
CA THR A 101 -11.23 3.53 2.27
C THR A 101 -11.47 2.73 3.55
N LEU A 102 -11.19 1.43 3.52
CA LEU A 102 -11.33 0.60 4.71
C LEU A 102 -10.37 1.06 5.80
N TYR A 103 -9.14 1.38 5.43
CA TYR A 103 -8.18 1.87 6.39
C TYR A 103 -8.67 3.14 7.08
N HIS A 104 -9.21 4.09 6.32
CA HIS A 104 -9.68 5.33 6.91
C HIS A 104 -10.82 5.10 7.88
N LYS A 105 -11.71 4.17 7.57
CA LYS A 105 -12.81 3.86 8.49
C LYS A 105 -12.30 3.30 9.80
N VAL A 106 -11.41 2.32 9.72
CA VAL A 106 -10.87 1.67 10.92
C VAL A 106 -10.03 2.65 11.72
N ASN A 107 -9.22 3.42 11.03
CA ASN A 107 -8.34 4.37 11.71
C ASN A 107 -9.13 5.44 12.45
N THR A 108 -10.23 5.89 11.88
CA THR A 108 -11.09 6.86 12.54
C THR A 108 -11.68 6.28 13.83
N ILE A 109 -12.17 5.05 13.75
CA ILE A 109 -12.72 4.39 14.94
C ILE A 109 -11.63 4.21 15.99
N TYR A 110 -10.45 3.83 15.57
CA TYR A 110 -9.34 3.61 16.49
C TYR A 110 -9.00 4.90 17.26
N PHE A 111 -8.94 6.02 16.55
CA PHE A 111 -8.64 7.28 17.22
C PHE A 111 -9.73 7.68 18.19
N TYR A 112 -10.96 7.47 17.86
CA TYR A 112 -12.05 7.79 18.78
C TYR A 112 -12.05 6.87 20.00
N SER A 113 -11.60 5.63 19.81
CA SER A 113 -11.56 4.68 20.93
C SER A 113 -10.52 5.03 21.96
N ILE A 114 -9.38 5.53 21.53
CA ILE A 114 -8.29 5.79 22.47
C ILE A 114 -8.20 7.25 22.88
N GLY A 115 -8.94 8.08 22.21
CA GLY A 115 -8.82 9.49 22.43
C GLY A 115 -9.81 10.07 23.27
#